data_d308a3a214df5915cf034a99db8c4bbf
#
_entry.id   d308a3a214df5915cf034a99db8c4bbf
#
_cell.length_a   1.000
_cell.length_b   1.000
_cell.length_c   1.000
_cell.angle_alpha   90.00
_cell.angle_beta   90.00
_cell.angle_gamma   90.00
#
_symmetry.space_group_name_H-M   'P 1'
#
loop_
_entity.id
_entity.type
_entity.pdbx_description
1 polymer ?
#
loop_
_entity_poly.entity_id
_entity_poly.type
_entity_poly.pdbx_seq_one_letter_code
_entity_poly.pdbx_strand_id
1 'polypeptide(L)'
;MNYKQIYARKKACEKRITDTFGDIPNTSGIYVFFRTDENGIKYAYIGQAKNLLSRIAEHLIGYQHIDLSIKKHGLWKLDNPYGYFLDFHLANESELDDEEKEYINLCASLGYQLRNKTVGGQGVGKSGIDDNKPSKGYHDGLEQGRKNAIKEIKVLFDKYLDYSTKGVSNK
;
A
#
# COMPACT_ATOMS: atom_id res chain seq x y z
N MET A 1 -26.01 1.42 -14.77
CA MET A 1 -25.97 0.14 -14.02
C MET A 1 -27.13 0.16 -13.03
N ASN A 2 -27.97 -0.88 -12.98
CA ASN A 2 -29.12 -0.96 -12.10
C ASN A 2 -28.66 -1.32 -10.67
N TYR A 3 -29.39 -0.87 -9.62
CA TYR A 3 -29.13 -1.16 -8.20
C TYR A 3 -28.89 -2.65 -7.91
N LYS A 4 -29.71 -3.54 -8.50
CA LYS A 4 -29.55 -5.00 -8.36
C LYS A 4 -28.19 -5.50 -8.86
N GLN A 5 -27.67 -4.92 -9.94
CA GLN A 5 -26.35 -5.29 -10.49
C GLN A 5 -25.22 -4.81 -9.59
N ILE A 6 -25.33 -3.62 -9.01
CA ILE A 6 -24.34 -3.08 -8.05
C ILE A 6 -24.31 -3.97 -6.80
N TYR A 7 -25.48 -4.30 -6.26
CA TYR A 7 -25.60 -5.18 -5.09
C TYR A 7 -25.00 -6.57 -5.34
N ALA A 8 -25.34 -7.18 -6.48
CA ALA A 8 -24.79 -8.50 -6.84
C ALA A 8 -23.26 -8.48 -6.98
N ARG A 9 -22.71 -7.43 -7.60
CA ARG A 9 -21.25 -7.25 -7.69
C ARG A 9 -20.59 -7.09 -6.32
N LYS A 10 -21.22 -6.32 -5.42
CA LYS A 10 -20.73 -6.14 -4.05
C LYS A 10 -20.70 -7.48 -3.31
N LYS A 11 -21.78 -8.27 -3.39
CA LYS A 11 -21.86 -9.61 -2.78
C LYS A 11 -20.82 -10.57 -3.36
N ALA A 12 -20.57 -10.53 -4.66
CA ALA A 12 -19.50 -11.31 -5.27
C ALA A 12 -18.10 -10.89 -4.76
N CYS A 13 -17.88 -9.59 -4.50
CA CYS A 13 -16.65 -9.10 -3.91
C CYS A 13 -16.51 -9.49 -2.44
N GLU A 14 -17.57 -9.42 -1.64
CA GLU A 14 -17.58 -9.92 -0.26
C GLU A 14 -17.16 -11.39 -0.22
N LYS A 15 -17.79 -12.23 -1.05
CA LYS A 15 -17.44 -13.64 -1.17
C LYS A 15 -15.96 -13.83 -1.56
N ARG A 16 -15.48 -13.08 -2.56
CA ARG A 16 -14.08 -13.18 -2.99
C ARG A 16 -13.10 -12.83 -1.87
N ILE A 17 -13.44 -11.86 -1.03
CA ILE A 17 -12.62 -11.45 0.11
C ILE A 17 -12.58 -12.56 1.16
N THR A 18 -13.74 -13.10 1.53
CA THR A 18 -13.81 -14.20 2.50
C THR A 18 -13.15 -15.47 1.97
N ASP A 19 -13.29 -15.80 0.70
CA ASP A 19 -12.60 -16.93 0.07
C ASP A 19 -11.05 -16.76 0.08
N THR A 20 -10.56 -15.50 0.08
CA THR A 20 -9.11 -15.22 0.03
C THR A 20 -8.48 -15.07 1.42
N PHE A 21 -9.16 -14.42 2.35
CA PHE A 21 -8.59 -13.99 3.65
C PHE A 21 -9.31 -14.60 4.87
N GLY A 22 -10.34 -15.41 4.65
CA GLY A 22 -11.15 -15.97 5.71
C GLY A 22 -12.31 -15.05 6.13
N ASP A 23 -12.99 -15.43 7.22
CA ASP A 23 -14.16 -14.71 7.69
C ASP A 23 -13.81 -13.33 8.26
N ILE A 24 -14.43 -12.30 7.69
CA ILE A 24 -14.33 -10.93 8.15
C ILE A 24 -15.66 -10.51 8.77
N PRO A 25 -15.66 -10.11 10.05
CA PRO A 25 -16.89 -9.70 10.72
C PRO A 25 -17.51 -8.46 10.07
N ASN A 26 -18.83 -8.40 10.08
CA ASN A 26 -19.57 -7.27 9.55
C ASN A 26 -19.83 -6.23 10.66
N THR A 27 -18.80 -5.87 11.39
CA THR A 27 -18.78 -4.93 12.52
C THR A 27 -17.82 -3.79 12.27
N SER A 28 -17.77 -2.82 13.19
CA SER A 28 -16.83 -1.70 13.12
C SER A 28 -15.40 -2.11 13.39
N GLY A 29 -14.46 -1.42 12.74
CA GLY A 29 -13.03 -1.66 12.90
C GLY A 29 -12.16 -0.92 11.90
N ILE A 30 -10.88 -1.17 12.01
CA ILE A 30 -9.83 -0.69 11.14
C ILE A 30 -9.42 -1.83 10.20
N TYR A 31 -9.14 -1.51 8.95
CA TYR A 31 -8.58 -2.46 7.98
C TYR A 31 -7.33 -1.89 7.33
N VAL A 32 -6.41 -2.76 7.01
CA VAL A 32 -5.13 -2.41 6.38
C VAL A 32 -4.95 -3.25 5.12
N PHE A 33 -4.84 -2.58 3.98
CA PHE A 33 -4.31 -3.21 2.77
C PHE A 33 -2.82 -2.93 2.70
N PHE A 34 -2.01 -3.98 2.67
CA PHE A 34 -0.56 -3.84 2.53
C PHE A 34 0.01 -4.80 1.50
N ARG A 35 1.10 -4.41 0.87
CA ARG A 35 1.84 -5.22 -0.08
C ARG A 35 3.32 -4.84 -0.08
N THR A 36 4.15 -5.77 -0.47
CA THR A 36 5.55 -5.51 -0.81
C THR A 36 5.72 -5.75 -2.29
N ASP A 37 6.34 -4.83 -3.01
CA ASP A 37 6.62 -5.03 -4.44
C ASP A 37 7.89 -5.88 -4.66
N GLU A 38 8.18 -6.21 -5.93
CA GLU A 38 9.34 -6.99 -6.34
C GLU A 38 10.70 -6.35 -5.96
N ASN A 39 10.71 -5.04 -5.69
CA ASN A 39 11.89 -4.29 -5.24
C ASN A 39 11.99 -4.22 -3.71
N GLY A 40 11.09 -4.87 -2.97
CA GLY A 40 11.05 -4.85 -1.52
C GLY A 40 10.43 -3.57 -0.93
N ILE A 41 9.80 -2.72 -1.74
CA ILE A 41 9.13 -1.52 -1.25
C ILE A 41 7.78 -1.91 -0.66
N LYS A 42 7.56 -1.50 0.58
CA LYS A 42 6.34 -1.77 1.34
C LYS A 42 5.32 -0.67 1.15
N TYR A 43 4.09 -1.02 0.89
CA TYR A 43 2.96 -0.10 0.75
C TYR A 43 1.86 -0.47 1.72
N ALA A 44 1.22 0.54 2.32
CA ALA A 44 0.05 0.35 3.15
C ALA A 44 -1.05 1.38 2.84
N TYR A 45 -2.28 0.98 3.01
CA TYR A 45 -3.46 1.82 3.06
C TYR A 45 -4.30 1.40 4.25
N ILE A 46 -4.56 2.33 5.13
CA ILE A 46 -5.35 2.14 6.33
C ILE A 46 -6.72 2.78 6.12
N GLY A 47 -7.76 2.15 6.57
CA GLY A 47 -9.09 2.71 6.55
C GLY A 47 -9.94 2.19 7.71
N GLN A 48 -10.96 2.97 8.04
CA GLN A 48 -11.94 2.62 9.05
C GLN A 48 -13.30 2.29 8.43
N ALA A 49 -14.09 1.50 9.11
CA ALA A 49 -15.44 1.17 8.69
C ALA A 49 -16.34 0.84 9.87
N LYS A 50 -17.62 1.21 9.78
CA LYS A 50 -18.69 0.69 10.66
C LYS A 50 -19.09 -0.73 10.29
N ASN A 51 -18.71 -1.17 9.10
CA ASN A 51 -19.00 -2.46 8.54
C ASN A 51 -17.83 -2.90 7.66
N LEU A 52 -16.89 -3.64 8.25
CA LEU A 52 -15.61 -4.02 7.65
C LEU A 52 -15.78 -4.73 6.32
N LEU A 53 -16.46 -5.89 6.29
CA LEU A 53 -16.60 -6.69 5.07
C LEU A 53 -17.22 -5.89 3.92
N SER A 54 -18.27 -5.13 4.22
CA SER A 54 -18.93 -4.26 3.25
C SER A 54 -18.00 -3.20 2.67
N ARG A 55 -17.24 -2.50 3.52
CA ARG A 55 -16.31 -1.45 3.12
C ARG A 55 -15.13 -1.97 2.33
N ILE A 56 -14.55 -3.07 2.77
CA ILE A 56 -13.44 -3.75 2.10
C ILE A 56 -13.88 -4.20 0.69
N ALA A 57 -15.08 -4.76 0.56
CA ALA A 57 -15.63 -5.16 -0.74
C ALA A 57 -15.84 -3.97 -1.70
N GLU A 58 -16.19 -2.79 -1.18
CA GLU A 58 -16.33 -1.57 -1.98
C GLU A 58 -15.01 -1.18 -2.68
N HIS A 59 -13.86 -1.43 -2.07
CA HIS A 59 -12.56 -1.16 -2.69
C HIS A 59 -12.30 -1.99 -3.95
N LEU A 60 -12.90 -3.18 -4.07
CA LEU A 60 -12.75 -4.01 -5.28
C LEU A 60 -13.54 -3.47 -6.48
N ILE A 61 -14.58 -2.69 -6.25
CA ILE A 61 -15.45 -2.12 -7.30
C ILE A 61 -15.31 -0.60 -7.44
N GLY A 62 -14.75 0.08 -6.46
CA GLY A 62 -14.58 1.53 -6.41
C GLY A 62 -13.56 2.08 -7.42
N TYR A 63 -13.38 3.40 -7.42
CA TYR A 63 -12.50 4.14 -8.34
C TYR A 63 -11.57 5.11 -7.61
N GLN A 64 -11.45 5.02 -6.29
CA GLN A 64 -10.45 5.77 -5.54
C GLN A 64 -9.04 5.29 -5.93
N HIS A 65 -8.01 6.09 -5.63
CA HIS A 65 -6.65 5.73 -6.03
C HIS A 65 -6.18 4.38 -5.44
N ILE A 66 -6.63 4.03 -4.23
CA ILE A 66 -6.35 2.71 -3.64
C ILE A 66 -7.09 1.60 -4.37
N ASP A 67 -8.35 1.83 -4.76
CA ASP A 67 -9.16 0.87 -5.50
C ASP A 67 -8.51 0.52 -6.84
N LEU A 68 -8.02 1.53 -7.55
CA LEU A 68 -7.28 1.36 -8.80
C LEU A 68 -5.96 0.61 -8.58
N SER A 69 -5.28 0.88 -7.47
CA SER A 69 -4.06 0.17 -7.10
C SER A 69 -4.34 -1.31 -6.78
N ILE A 70 -5.41 -1.61 -6.04
CA ILE A 70 -5.83 -3.00 -5.77
C ILE A 70 -6.23 -3.71 -7.07
N LYS A 71 -6.93 -3.04 -7.98
CA LYS A 71 -7.27 -3.61 -9.30
C LYS A 71 -6.04 -3.91 -10.14
N LYS A 72 -5.03 -3.04 -10.09
CA LYS A 72 -3.78 -3.18 -10.86
C LYS A 72 -2.91 -4.33 -10.34
N HIS A 73 -2.73 -4.41 -9.03
CA HIS A 73 -1.80 -5.36 -8.41
C HIS A 73 -2.48 -6.65 -7.91
N GLY A 74 -3.81 -6.65 -7.83
CA GLY A 74 -4.59 -7.78 -7.34
C GLY A 74 -4.51 -7.95 -5.82
N LEU A 75 -5.25 -8.94 -5.33
CA LEU A 75 -5.13 -9.44 -3.96
C LEU A 75 -4.01 -10.48 -3.91
N TRP A 76 -3.40 -10.61 -2.75
CA TRP A 76 -2.38 -11.61 -2.49
C TRP A 76 -2.90 -13.03 -2.73
N LYS A 77 -2.09 -13.86 -3.36
CA LYS A 77 -2.28 -15.29 -3.57
C LYS A 77 -0.91 -15.95 -3.74
N LEU A 78 -0.87 -17.28 -3.71
CA LEU A 78 0.37 -18.03 -3.97
C LEU A 78 0.98 -17.73 -5.35
N ASP A 79 0.14 -17.50 -6.36
CA ASP A 79 0.53 -17.12 -7.72
C ASP A 79 0.69 -15.61 -7.92
N ASN A 80 0.35 -14.80 -6.90
CA ASN A 80 0.53 -13.35 -6.89
C ASN A 80 1.06 -12.85 -5.54
N PRO A 81 2.33 -13.14 -5.19
CA PRO A 81 2.90 -12.80 -3.89
C PRO A 81 3.08 -11.29 -3.68
N TYR A 82 3.03 -10.49 -4.75
CA TYR A 82 3.14 -9.02 -4.71
C TYR A 82 1.77 -8.32 -4.68
N GLY A 83 0.68 -9.06 -4.59
CA GLY A 83 -0.67 -8.54 -4.42
C GLY A 83 -0.91 -7.96 -3.03
N TYR A 84 -2.03 -7.26 -2.88
CA TYR A 84 -2.43 -6.71 -1.60
C TYR A 84 -2.90 -7.80 -0.63
N PHE A 85 -2.27 -7.88 0.51
CA PHE A 85 -2.74 -8.60 1.68
C PHE A 85 -3.70 -7.73 2.49
N LEU A 86 -4.58 -8.32 3.24
CA LEU A 86 -5.57 -7.65 4.08
C LEU A 86 -5.43 -8.12 5.51
N ASP A 87 -5.41 -7.16 6.44
CA ASP A 87 -5.53 -7.39 7.87
C ASP A 87 -6.59 -6.45 8.44
N PHE A 88 -7.17 -6.78 9.59
CA PHE A 88 -8.17 -5.94 10.23
C PHE A 88 -8.13 -6.08 11.75
N HIS A 89 -8.58 -5.02 12.41
CA HIS A 89 -8.75 -4.94 13.86
C HIS A 89 -10.16 -4.47 14.20
N LEU A 90 -10.82 -5.11 15.14
CA LEU A 90 -12.15 -4.71 15.61
C LEU A 90 -12.02 -3.55 16.59
N ALA A 91 -12.80 -2.49 16.40
CA ALA A 91 -12.81 -1.31 17.25
C ALA A 91 -14.24 -0.78 17.40
N ASN A 92 -14.52 -0.10 18.51
CA ASN A 92 -15.78 0.57 18.70
C ASN A 92 -15.93 1.78 17.75
N GLU A 93 -17.15 2.07 17.32
CA GLU A 93 -17.40 3.19 16.41
C GLU A 93 -16.87 4.54 16.93
N SER A 94 -16.88 4.75 18.24
CA SER A 94 -16.37 5.96 18.89
C SER A 94 -14.85 6.09 18.87
N GLU A 95 -14.12 5.02 18.65
CA GLU A 95 -12.66 4.94 18.70
C GLU A 95 -12.02 4.88 17.29
N LEU A 96 -12.84 4.73 16.26
CA LEU A 96 -12.36 4.51 14.87
C LEU A 96 -11.40 5.60 14.38
N ASP A 97 -11.65 6.87 14.66
CA ASP A 97 -10.81 7.96 14.19
C ASP A 97 -9.43 7.96 14.86
N ASP A 98 -9.34 7.61 16.13
CA ASP A 98 -8.08 7.58 16.87
C ASP A 98 -7.29 6.29 16.54
N GLU A 99 -7.96 5.16 16.46
CA GLU A 99 -7.39 3.90 16.01
C GLU A 99 -6.83 4.00 14.58
N GLU A 100 -7.56 4.61 13.63
CA GLU A 100 -7.07 4.81 12.26
C GLU A 100 -5.76 5.62 12.27
N LYS A 101 -5.67 6.69 13.07
CA LYS A 101 -4.45 7.49 13.20
C LYS A 101 -3.30 6.70 13.77
N GLU A 102 -3.55 5.88 14.81
CA GLU A 102 -2.52 5.03 15.40
C GLU A 102 -1.97 4.04 14.40
N TYR A 103 -2.83 3.36 13.63
CA TYR A 103 -2.40 2.42 12.59
C TYR A 103 -1.65 3.11 11.44
N ILE A 104 -2.04 4.33 11.06
CA ILE A 104 -1.32 5.15 10.08
C ILE A 104 0.10 5.44 10.58
N ASN A 105 0.24 5.89 11.83
CA ASN A 105 1.54 6.21 12.43
C ASN A 105 2.40 4.95 12.59
N LEU A 106 1.81 3.86 13.03
CA LEU A 106 2.49 2.56 13.13
C LEU A 106 3.05 2.11 11.77
N CYS A 107 2.23 2.11 10.73
CA CYS A 107 2.68 1.74 9.38
C CYS A 107 3.77 2.67 8.86
N ALA A 108 3.67 3.98 9.14
CA ALA A 108 4.71 4.95 8.78
C ALA A 108 6.04 4.62 9.48
N SER A 109 6.01 4.36 10.80
CA SER A 109 7.20 4.01 11.58
C SER A 109 7.87 2.70 11.14
N LEU A 110 7.08 1.76 10.61
CA LEU A 110 7.56 0.50 10.04
C LEU A 110 8.08 0.63 8.60
N GLY A 111 8.15 1.85 8.06
CA GLY A 111 8.70 2.15 6.76
C GLY A 111 7.77 1.85 5.58
N TYR A 112 6.46 1.78 5.81
CA TYR A 112 5.50 1.63 4.72
C TYR A 112 5.28 2.95 3.98
N GLN A 113 5.20 2.87 2.66
CA GLN A 113 4.72 3.95 1.79
C GLN A 113 3.21 4.04 1.92
N LEU A 114 2.73 5.07 2.61
CA LEU A 114 1.30 5.23 2.87
C LEU A 114 0.53 5.69 1.63
N ARG A 115 -0.58 5.04 1.36
CA ARG A 115 -1.53 5.41 0.31
C ARG A 115 -2.68 6.28 0.81
N ASN A 116 -2.70 6.59 2.10
CA ASN A 116 -3.66 7.51 2.71
C ASN A 116 -3.43 8.94 2.20
N LYS A 117 -4.51 9.69 1.98
CA LYS A 117 -4.44 11.12 1.60
C LYS A 117 -4.40 12.06 2.82
N THR A 118 -4.86 11.56 3.95
CA THR A 118 -4.94 12.29 5.23
C THR A 118 -4.35 11.41 6.33
N VAL A 119 -4.09 12.01 7.48
CA VAL A 119 -3.52 11.32 8.67
C VAL A 119 -4.53 10.38 9.36
N GLY A 120 -5.75 10.30 8.84
CA GLY A 120 -6.87 9.57 9.46
C GLY A 120 -7.86 10.51 10.13
N GLY A 121 -9.03 9.97 10.41
CA GLY A 121 -10.18 10.71 10.92
C GLY A 121 -10.99 11.44 9.85
N GLN A 122 -12.30 11.37 9.97
CA GLN A 122 -13.21 12.08 9.05
C GLN A 122 -13.21 13.57 9.41
N GLY A 123 -12.71 14.42 8.51
CA GLY A 123 -12.76 15.87 8.64
C GLY A 123 -11.44 16.54 9.03
N VAL A 124 -10.36 15.82 9.26
CA VAL A 124 -9.05 16.44 9.43
C VAL A 124 -8.49 16.81 8.04
N GLY A 125 -8.49 18.09 7.72
CA GLY A 125 -7.96 18.63 6.48
C GLY A 125 -6.42 18.46 6.37
N LYS A 126 -5.83 19.02 5.30
CA LYS A 126 -4.39 18.95 5.02
C LYS A 126 -3.47 19.44 6.15
N SER A 127 -4.00 20.23 7.09
CA SER A 127 -3.28 20.73 8.27
C SER A 127 -2.93 19.66 9.31
N GLY A 128 -3.52 18.46 9.21
CA GLY A 128 -3.23 17.33 10.11
C GLY A 128 -2.32 16.27 9.51
N ILE A 129 -1.58 16.58 8.45
CA ILE A 129 -0.64 15.62 7.85
C ILE A 129 0.58 15.49 8.75
N ASP A 130 0.83 14.29 9.25
CA ASP A 130 2.01 13.95 10.02
C ASP A 130 3.27 14.06 9.14
N ASP A 131 4.34 14.69 9.66
CA ASP A 131 5.63 14.82 8.99
C ASP A 131 6.29 13.45 8.68
N ASN A 132 5.91 12.42 9.42
CA ASN A 132 6.36 11.04 9.18
C ASN A 132 5.69 10.36 7.96
N LYS A 133 4.62 10.96 7.44
CA LYS A 133 3.94 10.40 6.27
C LYS A 133 4.74 10.69 5.00
N PRO A 134 5.11 9.67 4.23
CA PRO A 134 5.82 9.89 2.97
C PRO A 134 5.05 10.85 2.05
N SER A 135 5.72 11.89 1.54
CA SER A 135 5.13 12.86 0.63
C SER A 135 4.70 12.20 -0.70
N LYS A 136 3.79 12.91 -1.43
CA LYS A 136 3.37 12.50 -2.76
C LYS A 136 4.54 12.56 -3.73
N GLY A 137 5.33 11.83 -4.01
CA GLY A 137 6.55 11.82 -4.83
C GLY A 137 7.73 11.18 -4.13
N TYR A 138 7.54 10.78 -2.88
CA TYR A 138 8.57 10.05 -2.15
C TYR A 138 8.97 8.77 -2.88
N HIS A 139 8.01 8.05 -3.45
CA HIS A 139 8.27 6.85 -4.26
C HIS A 139 9.08 7.20 -5.52
N ASP A 140 8.69 8.25 -6.23
CA ASP A 140 9.39 8.69 -7.45
C ASP A 140 10.83 9.12 -7.09
N GLY A 141 10.99 9.78 -5.93
CA GLY A 141 12.29 10.16 -5.40
C GLY A 141 13.18 8.95 -5.05
N LEU A 142 12.62 7.92 -4.42
CA LEU A 142 13.34 6.68 -4.14
C LEU A 142 13.75 5.95 -5.42
N GLU A 143 12.86 5.85 -6.39
CA GLU A 143 13.15 5.22 -7.67
C GLU A 143 14.24 5.98 -8.44
N GLN A 144 14.13 7.32 -8.47
CA GLN A 144 15.15 8.17 -9.07
C GLN A 144 16.48 8.07 -8.34
N GLY A 145 16.47 8.04 -7.00
CA GLY A 145 17.68 7.84 -6.19
C GLY A 145 18.37 6.52 -6.49
N ARG A 146 17.62 5.43 -6.62
CA ARG A 146 18.16 4.11 -7.02
C ARG A 146 18.77 4.15 -8.43
N LYS A 147 18.09 4.77 -9.39
CA LYS A 147 18.61 4.93 -10.76
C LYS A 147 19.91 5.72 -10.78
N ASN A 148 20.01 6.77 -9.96
CA ASN A 148 21.23 7.58 -9.83
C ASN A 148 22.37 6.77 -9.19
N ALA A 149 22.09 6.06 -8.10
CA ALA A 149 23.09 5.21 -7.43
C ALA A 149 23.62 4.11 -8.36
N ILE A 150 22.75 3.47 -9.16
CA ILE A 150 23.19 2.48 -10.16
C ILE A 150 24.08 3.12 -11.23
N LYS A 151 23.78 4.33 -11.69
CA LYS A 151 24.64 5.06 -12.64
C LYS A 151 26.01 5.37 -12.05
N GLU A 152 26.06 5.85 -10.81
CA GLU A 152 27.30 6.15 -10.09
C GLU A 152 28.15 4.90 -9.89
N ILE A 153 27.54 3.80 -9.45
CA ILE A 153 28.22 2.50 -9.30
C ILE A 153 28.77 2.03 -10.66
N LYS A 154 28.00 2.15 -11.73
CA LYS A 154 28.45 1.75 -13.05
C LYS A 154 29.67 2.56 -13.51
N VAL A 155 29.65 3.88 -13.33
CA VAL A 155 30.81 4.75 -13.63
C VAL A 155 32.06 4.34 -12.83
N LEU A 156 31.88 4.01 -11.56
CA LEU A 156 32.98 3.53 -10.71
C LEU A 156 33.53 2.18 -11.20
N PHE A 157 32.64 1.24 -11.55
CA PHE A 157 33.05 -0.05 -12.10
C PHE A 157 33.78 0.08 -13.43
N ASP A 158 33.26 0.86 -14.37
CA ASP A 158 33.89 1.09 -15.67
C ASP A 158 35.28 1.71 -15.49
N LYS A 159 35.40 2.67 -14.57
CA LYS A 159 36.69 3.30 -14.22
C LYS A 159 37.69 2.28 -13.61
N TYR A 160 37.21 1.38 -12.73
CA TYR A 160 38.04 0.36 -12.11
C TYR A 160 38.49 -0.69 -13.13
N LEU A 161 37.61 -1.11 -14.05
CA LEU A 161 37.99 -2.02 -15.13
C LEU A 161 39.01 -1.40 -16.10
N ASP A 162 38.88 -0.12 -16.41
CA ASP A 162 39.83 0.61 -17.24
C ASP A 162 41.25 0.65 -16.59
N TYR A 163 41.34 0.80 -15.26
CA TYR A 163 42.58 0.75 -14.52
C TYR A 163 43.20 -0.67 -14.52
N SER A 164 42.37 -1.70 -14.42
CA SER A 164 42.86 -3.09 -14.40
C SER A 164 43.40 -3.54 -15.79
N THR A 165 42.81 -3.05 -16.87
CA THR A 165 43.25 -3.37 -18.25
C THR A 165 44.53 -2.61 -18.66
N LYS A 166 44.73 -1.39 -18.16
CA LYS A 166 45.97 -0.60 -18.41
C LYS A 166 47.17 -1.10 -17.64
N GLY A 167 46.95 -1.82 -16.52
CA GLY A 167 48.02 -2.43 -15.72
C GLY A 167 48.61 -3.73 -16.28
N VAL A 168 47.98 -4.35 -17.27
CA VAL A 168 48.40 -5.63 -17.86
C VAL A 168 49.24 -5.45 -19.16
N SER A 169 49.35 -4.24 -19.68
CA SER A 169 49.99 -3.95 -20.98
C SER A 169 51.51 -3.59 -20.89
N ASN A 170 52.14 -3.67 -19.71
CA ASN A 170 53.58 -3.39 -19.53
C ASN A 170 54.23 -4.51 -18.71
N LYS A 171 54.40 -5.70 -19.30
CA LYS A 171 55.45 -6.64 -18.97
C LYS A 171 55.86 -7.48 -20.19
#